data_d9949c59ed9be45fd61cc695bc85832c
#
_entry.id   d9949c59ed9be45fd61cc695bc85832c
#
_cell.length_a   1.000
_cell.length_b   1.000
_cell.length_c   1.000
_cell.angle_alpha   90.00
_cell.angle_beta   90.00
_cell.angle_gamma   90.00
#
_symmetry.space_group_name_H-M   'P 1'
#
loop_
_entity.id
_entity.type
_entity.pdbx_description
1 polymer ?
#
loop_
_entity_poly.entity_id
_entity_poly.type
_entity_poly.pdbx_seq_one_letter_code
_entity_poly.pdbx_strand_id
1 'polypeptide(L)'
;MWIRPETTGKETQWGDYEEIIRLSKEFETVLPCVDFSHIHARYNGFWNTYDEFASIFEKIGNELGQVALDNFHAHIAGIEYSVKGEKKHLNLEESDFNYKDLLKAFKDFDVKGAVVCES
;
A
#
# COMPACT_ATOMS: atom_id res chain seq x y z
N MET A 1 16.88 1.27 -12.86
CA MET A 1 16.56 1.69 -11.48
C MET A 1 15.16 2.28 -11.42
N TRP A 2 14.40 1.91 -10.40
CA TRP A 2 13.06 2.45 -10.19
C TRP A 2 13.08 3.51 -9.09
N ILE A 3 12.38 4.62 -9.32
CA ILE A 3 12.08 5.60 -8.28
C ILE A 3 10.74 5.15 -7.68
N ARG A 4 10.69 5.01 -6.34
CA ARG A 4 9.55 4.43 -5.66
C ARG A 4 8.94 5.38 -4.62
N PRO A 5 8.05 6.29 -5.04
CA PRO A 5 7.32 7.11 -4.07
C PRO A 5 6.41 6.22 -3.22
N GLU A 6 6.40 6.48 -1.91
CA GLU A 6 5.65 5.68 -0.95
C GLU A 6 4.34 6.36 -0.57
N THR A 7 3.28 5.55 -0.38
CA THR A 7 2.02 6.05 0.17
C THR A 7 2.21 6.51 1.62
N THR A 8 1.61 7.64 1.97
CA THR A 8 1.75 8.23 3.31
C THR A 8 0.51 8.01 4.16
N GLY A 9 0.70 8.03 5.48
CA GLY A 9 -0.33 7.69 6.45
C GLY A 9 -1.17 8.86 6.97
N LYS A 10 -0.96 10.06 6.46
CA LYS A 10 -1.69 11.27 6.90
C LYS A 10 -2.31 11.96 5.70
N GLU A 11 -3.61 12.24 5.78
CA GLU A 11 -4.35 12.86 4.68
C GLU A 11 -3.88 14.26 4.31
N THR A 12 -3.18 14.95 5.22
CA THR A 12 -2.61 16.28 4.98
C THR A 12 -1.30 16.22 4.19
N GLN A 13 -0.73 15.04 4.01
CA GLN A 13 0.51 14.83 3.26
C GLN A 13 0.19 14.38 1.85
N TRP A 14 1.03 14.79 0.87
CA TRP A 14 0.99 14.20 -0.46
C TRP A 14 1.39 12.73 -0.38
N GLY A 15 0.79 11.89 -1.18
CA GLY A 15 1.16 10.48 -1.22
C GLY A 15 0.01 9.51 -1.02
N ASP A 16 -1.21 9.93 -1.35
CA ASP A 16 -2.31 8.99 -1.49
C ASP A 16 -2.02 8.01 -2.63
N TYR A 17 -2.55 6.79 -2.55
CA TYR A 17 -2.26 5.77 -3.56
C TYR A 17 -2.64 6.22 -4.98
N GLU A 18 -3.69 7.00 -5.14
CA GLU A 18 -4.10 7.53 -6.44
C GLU A 18 -3.10 8.55 -7.00
N GLU A 19 -2.56 9.40 -6.14
CA GLU A 19 -1.53 10.38 -6.53
C GLU A 19 -0.26 9.68 -6.99
N ILE A 20 0.15 8.63 -6.27
CA ILE A 20 1.35 7.87 -6.58
C ILE A 20 1.20 7.07 -7.86
N ILE A 21 0.02 6.47 -8.09
CA ILE A 21 -0.27 5.77 -9.35
C ILE A 21 -0.22 6.75 -10.52
N ARG A 22 -0.80 7.94 -10.36
CA ARG A 22 -0.77 8.98 -11.41
C ARG A 22 0.66 9.39 -11.75
N LEU A 23 1.48 9.61 -10.73
CA LEU A 23 2.89 9.95 -10.94
C LEU A 23 3.63 8.83 -11.67
N SER A 24 3.41 7.58 -11.26
CA SER A 24 4.03 6.42 -11.88
C SER A 24 3.61 6.24 -13.34
N LYS A 25 2.38 6.63 -13.67
CA LYS A 25 1.87 6.57 -15.05
C LYS A 25 2.54 7.58 -15.96
N GLU A 26 2.95 8.73 -15.43
CA GLU A 26 3.60 9.79 -16.22
C GLU A 26 5.08 9.52 -16.49
N PHE A 27 5.74 8.73 -15.65
CA PHE A 27 7.19 8.51 -15.74
C PHE A 27 7.52 7.02 -15.76
N GLU A 28 8.21 6.57 -16.79
CA GLU A 28 8.56 5.14 -16.99
C GLU A 28 9.45 4.57 -15.87
N THR A 29 10.23 5.42 -15.20
CA THR A 29 11.15 4.98 -14.15
C THR A 29 10.54 5.01 -12.76
N VAL A 30 9.26 5.35 -12.64
CA VAL A 30 8.57 5.47 -11.35
C VAL A 30 7.58 4.31 -11.19
N LEU A 31 7.73 3.55 -10.12
CA LEU A 31 6.76 2.54 -9.67
C LEU A 31 6.44 2.80 -8.20
N PRO A 32 5.21 2.54 -7.76
CA PRO A 32 4.84 2.85 -6.38
C PRO A 32 5.53 1.93 -5.37
N CYS A 33 5.80 2.50 -4.19
CA CYS A 33 6.01 1.74 -2.97
C CYS A 33 4.71 1.88 -2.17
N VAL A 34 3.97 0.80 -2.03
CA VAL A 34 2.67 0.84 -1.38
C VAL A 34 2.79 0.38 0.06
N ASP A 35 2.64 1.31 1.00
CA ASP A 35 2.55 0.98 2.41
C ASP A 35 1.07 0.85 2.77
N PHE A 36 0.62 -0.39 2.90
CA PHE A 36 -0.79 -0.69 3.14
C PHE A 36 -1.25 -0.25 4.53
N SER A 37 -0.34 -0.27 5.52
CA SER A 37 -0.67 0.23 6.85
C SER A 37 -0.89 1.74 6.83
N HIS A 38 -0.10 2.47 6.04
CA HIS A 38 -0.28 3.91 5.87
C HIS A 38 -1.62 4.23 5.21
N ILE A 39 -2.01 3.48 4.18
CA ILE A 39 -3.32 3.67 3.54
C ILE A 39 -4.44 3.43 4.54
N HIS A 40 -4.36 2.35 5.32
CA HIS A 40 -5.33 2.04 6.35
C HIS A 40 -5.45 3.18 7.37
N ALA A 41 -4.32 3.71 7.85
CA ALA A 41 -4.29 4.82 8.78
C ALA A 41 -4.80 6.13 8.17
N ARG A 42 -4.40 6.42 6.93
CA ARG A 42 -4.79 7.63 6.20
C ARG A 42 -6.31 7.73 6.04
N TYR A 43 -6.96 6.60 5.82
CA TYR A 43 -8.42 6.51 5.66
C TYR A 43 -9.14 6.14 6.96
N ASN A 44 -8.47 6.29 8.08
CA ASN A 44 -9.02 6.12 9.43
C ASN A 44 -9.69 4.76 9.65
N GLY A 45 -9.01 3.70 9.26
CA GLY A 45 -9.46 2.33 9.47
C GLY A 45 -10.10 1.66 8.25
N PHE A 46 -10.26 2.36 7.14
CA PHE A 46 -10.69 1.76 5.88
C PHE A 46 -9.53 1.04 5.19
N TRP A 47 -9.79 0.44 4.05
CA TRP A 47 -8.80 -0.34 3.30
C TRP A 47 -8.21 -1.45 4.17
N ASN A 48 -9.11 -2.27 4.72
CA ASN A 48 -8.75 -3.31 5.67
C ASN A 48 -9.45 -4.65 5.39
N THR A 49 -9.98 -4.84 4.20
CA THR A 49 -10.61 -6.08 3.78
C THR A 49 -9.94 -6.63 2.53
N TYR A 50 -10.11 -7.94 2.29
CA TYR A 50 -9.59 -8.58 1.08
C TYR A 50 -10.03 -7.84 -0.20
N ASP A 51 -11.32 -7.52 -0.31
CA ASP A 51 -11.85 -6.87 -1.50
C ASP A 51 -11.23 -5.49 -1.72
N GLU A 52 -10.99 -4.75 -0.65
CA GLU A 52 -10.36 -3.45 -0.72
C GLU A 52 -8.89 -3.56 -1.16
N PHE A 53 -8.15 -4.51 -0.61
CA PHE A 53 -6.76 -4.76 -1.04
C PHE A 53 -6.71 -5.22 -2.49
N ALA A 54 -7.62 -6.12 -2.88
CA ALA A 54 -7.71 -6.60 -4.26
C ALA A 54 -7.97 -5.46 -5.23
N SER A 55 -8.81 -4.49 -4.87
CA SER A 55 -9.10 -3.34 -5.72
C SER A 55 -7.87 -2.46 -5.97
N ILE A 56 -6.98 -2.35 -4.99
CA ILE A 56 -5.72 -1.62 -5.16
C ILE A 56 -4.82 -2.34 -6.18
N PHE A 57 -4.68 -3.67 -6.07
CA PHE A 57 -3.90 -4.45 -7.02
C PHE A 57 -4.49 -4.38 -8.43
N GLU A 58 -5.81 -4.48 -8.56
CA GLU A 58 -6.48 -4.35 -9.85
C GLU A 58 -6.23 -2.99 -10.48
N LYS A 59 -6.33 -1.93 -9.69
CA LYS A 59 -6.08 -0.57 -10.17
C LYS A 59 -4.64 -0.40 -10.64
N ILE A 60 -3.67 -0.88 -9.86
CA ILE A 60 -2.26 -0.80 -10.24
C ILE A 60 -2.00 -1.60 -11.52
N GLY A 61 -2.54 -2.81 -11.63
CA GLY A 61 -2.38 -3.63 -12.83
C GLY A 61 -3.02 -2.99 -14.06
N ASN A 62 -4.19 -2.40 -13.92
CA ASN A 62 -4.89 -1.75 -15.03
C ASN A 62 -4.22 -0.44 -15.46
N GLU A 63 -3.71 0.35 -14.52
CA GLU A 63 -3.12 1.66 -14.79
C GLU A 63 -1.64 1.59 -15.18
N LEU A 64 -0.89 0.69 -14.57
CA LEU A 64 0.57 0.59 -14.72
C LEU A 64 1.04 -0.68 -15.43
N GLY A 65 0.14 -1.65 -15.62
CA GLY A 65 0.43 -2.90 -16.31
C GLY A 65 1.04 -3.98 -15.42
N GLN A 66 1.27 -5.14 -16.00
CA GLN A 66 1.79 -6.31 -15.30
C GLN A 66 3.18 -6.07 -14.71
N VAL A 67 3.99 -5.20 -15.34
CA VAL A 67 5.33 -4.88 -14.84
C VAL A 67 5.30 -4.33 -13.42
N ALA A 68 4.26 -3.57 -13.07
CA ALA A 68 4.12 -3.02 -11.71
C ALA A 68 3.81 -4.10 -10.69
N LEU A 69 3.03 -5.12 -11.06
CA LEU A 69 2.74 -6.26 -10.17
C LEU A 69 3.93 -7.22 -10.07
N ASP A 70 4.71 -7.38 -11.14
CA ASP A 70 5.89 -8.24 -11.14
C ASP A 70 7.08 -7.61 -10.39
N ASN A 71 7.09 -6.29 -10.25
CA ASN A 71 8.14 -5.55 -9.56
C ASN A 71 7.57 -4.75 -8.38
N PHE A 72 6.64 -5.35 -7.67
CA PHE A 72 5.94 -4.68 -6.58
C PHE A 72 6.84 -4.42 -5.38
N HIS A 73 6.68 -3.29 -4.74
CA HIS A 73 7.35 -2.98 -3.49
C HIS A 73 6.29 -2.57 -2.48
N ALA A 74 6.19 -3.32 -1.39
CA ALA A 74 5.17 -3.10 -0.38
C ALA A 74 5.79 -2.98 1.00
N HIS A 75 5.21 -2.12 1.82
CA HIS A 75 5.49 -2.06 3.25
C HIS A 75 4.23 -2.49 4.00
N ILE A 76 4.41 -3.24 5.07
CA ILE A 76 3.35 -3.60 6.00
C ILE A 76 3.83 -3.39 7.43
N ALA A 77 2.91 -2.99 8.32
CA ALA A 77 3.19 -2.82 9.73
C ALA A 77 1.89 -2.81 10.51
N GLY A 78 1.94 -3.14 11.81
CA GLY A 78 0.88 -2.73 12.70
C GLY A 78 0.93 -1.22 12.86
N ILE A 79 -0.19 -0.55 13.04
CA ILE A 79 -0.23 0.89 13.07
C ILE A 79 -1.28 1.41 14.05
N GLU A 80 -0.89 2.44 14.82
CA GLU A 80 -1.82 3.22 15.61
C GLU A 80 -2.18 4.47 14.82
N TYR A 81 -3.45 4.81 14.77
CA TYR A 81 -3.94 5.93 14.00
C TYR A 81 -5.09 6.65 14.73
N SER A 82 -5.43 7.83 14.23
CA SER A 82 -6.57 8.62 14.67
C SER A 82 -7.21 9.28 13.47
N VAL A 83 -8.21 10.11 13.67
CA VAL A 83 -8.85 10.88 12.59
C VAL A 83 -7.86 11.74 11.79
N LYS A 84 -6.70 12.02 12.36
CA LYS A 84 -5.62 12.78 11.69
C LYS A 84 -4.65 11.87 10.91
N GLY A 85 -4.84 10.56 10.95
CA GLY A 85 -4.00 9.59 10.26
C GLY A 85 -3.02 8.88 11.19
N GLU A 86 -1.90 8.48 10.63
CA GLU A 86 -0.87 7.71 11.31
C GLU A 86 -0.32 8.41 12.56
N LYS A 87 -0.12 7.62 13.64
CA LYS A 87 0.56 8.06 14.86
C LYS A 87 1.89 7.35 15.06
N LYS A 88 1.90 6.02 15.09
CA LYS A 88 3.13 5.21 15.26
C LYS A 88 2.92 3.80 14.75
N HIS A 89 4.02 3.09 14.49
CA HIS A 89 3.97 1.67 14.17
C HIS A 89 3.77 0.84 15.44
N LEU A 90 3.02 -0.25 15.28
CA LEU A 90 2.80 -1.27 16.31
C LEU A 90 3.21 -2.63 15.76
N ASN A 91 3.26 -3.64 16.62
CA ASN A 91 3.34 -5.02 16.15
C ASN A 91 2.05 -5.38 15.41
N LEU A 92 2.13 -6.25 14.41
CA LEU A 92 0.96 -6.63 13.61
C LEU A 92 -0.19 -7.17 14.47
N GLU A 93 0.13 -7.92 15.52
CA GLU A 93 -0.88 -8.50 16.42
C GLU A 93 -1.57 -7.48 17.32
N GLU A 94 -0.94 -6.33 17.56
CA GLU A 94 -1.47 -5.27 18.41
C GLU A 94 -2.37 -4.29 17.63
N SER A 95 -2.32 -4.34 16.31
CA SER A 95 -3.01 -3.44 15.41
C SER A 95 -4.30 -4.08 14.88
N ASP A 96 -5.27 -3.26 14.50
CA ASP A 96 -6.45 -3.73 13.80
C ASP A 96 -6.23 -3.96 12.31
N PHE A 97 -5.00 -3.72 11.81
CA PHE A 97 -4.67 -3.92 10.41
C PHE A 97 -4.78 -5.40 10.00
N ASN A 98 -5.58 -5.69 8.99
CA ASN A 98 -5.89 -7.05 8.54
C ASN A 98 -4.82 -7.58 7.58
N TYR A 99 -3.63 -7.83 8.11
CA TYR A 99 -2.50 -8.31 7.31
C TYR A 99 -2.73 -9.69 6.68
N LYS A 100 -3.59 -10.52 7.30
CA LYS A 100 -3.87 -11.87 6.79
C LYS A 100 -4.58 -11.83 5.44
N ASP A 101 -5.58 -10.98 5.30
CA ASP A 101 -6.29 -10.81 4.03
C ASP A 101 -5.42 -10.12 2.99
N LEU A 102 -4.52 -9.23 3.41
CA LEU A 102 -3.56 -8.62 2.51
C LEU A 102 -2.60 -9.68 1.93
N LEU A 103 -2.08 -10.57 2.76
CA LEU A 103 -1.20 -11.65 2.30
C LEU A 103 -1.93 -12.60 1.34
N LYS A 104 -3.21 -12.85 1.58
CA LYS A 104 -4.04 -13.65 0.67
C LYS A 104 -4.18 -12.95 -0.68
N ALA A 105 -4.37 -11.64 -0.69
CA ALA A 105 -4.45 -10.85 -1.92
C ALA A 105 -3.13 -10.89 -2.69
N PHE A 106 -1.98 -10.78 -2.03
CA PHE A 106 -0.68 -10.93 -2.68
C PHE A 106 -0.58 -12.27 -3.41
N LYS A 107 -1.04 -13.34 -2.78
CA LYS A 107 -0.99 -14.67 -3.38
C LYS A 107 -1.94 -14.79 -4.57
N ASP A 108 -3.17 -14.32 -4.42
CA ASP A 108 -4.21 -14.47 -5.44
C ASP A 108 -3.92 -13.65 -6.70
N PHE A 109 -3.26 -12.51 -6.56
CA PHE A 109 -2.85 -11.66 -7.68
C PHE A 109 -1.45 -11.97 -8.21
N ASP A 110 -0.81 -12.99 -7.65
CA ASP A 110 0.55 -13.42 -8.05
C ASP A 110 1.54 -12.24 -8.08
N VAL A 111 1.46 -11.40 -7.06
CA VAL A 111 2.31 -10.22 -6.93
C VAL A 111 3.75 -10.64 -6.62
N LYS A 112 4.69 -10.10 -7.38
CA LYS A 112 6.13 -10.41 -7.24
C LYS A 112 6.89 -9.15 -6.88
N GLY A 113 7.92 -9.30 -6.07
CA GLY A 113 8.76 -8.18 -5.67
C GLY A 113 9.16 -8.29 -4.21
N ALA A 114 9.21 -7.15 -3.52
CA ALA A 114 9.67 -7.09 -2.13
C ALA A 114 8.55 -6.63 -1.20
N VAL A 115 8.44 -7.30 -0.06
CA VAL A 115 7.54 -6.89 1.03
C VAL A 115 8.39 -6.68 2.27
N VAL A 116 8.33 -5.48 2.84
CA VAL A 116 9.08 -5.12 4.05
C VAL A 116 8.11 -4.97 5.20
N CYS A 117 8.34 -5.73 6.27
CA CYS A 117 7.58 -5.60 7.51
C CYS A 117 8.33 -4.63 8.43
N GLU A 118 7.69 -3.52 8.78
CA GLU A 118 8.29 -2.46 9.58
C GLU A 118 7.84 -2.47 11.04
N SER A 119 7.22 -3.57 11.47
CA SER A 119 6.79 -3.73 12.86
C SER A 119 7.92 -4.06 13.79
#